data_a180daf70844b7c43460e3e32fe3228a
#
_entry.id   a180daf70844b7c43460e3e32fe3228a
#
_cell.length_a   1.000
_cell.length_b   1.000
_cell.length_c   1.000
_cell.angle_alpha   90.00
_cell.angle_beta   90.00
_cell.angle_gamma   90.00
#
_symmetry.space_group_name_H-M   'P 1'
#
loop_
_entity.id
_entity.type
_entity.pdbx_description
1 polymer ?
#
loop_
_entity_poly.entity_id
_entity_poly.type
_entity_poly.pdbx_seq_one_letter_code
_entity_poly.pdbx_strand_id
1 'polypeptide(L)'
;MSVLRFLKDWTLPVAMVVGAVGYLIYISIPALEPTRSFMAKFVAVFQPTLIFLMLFITFCKVNPHDLRLCRWHLPLLLIQGTCFALSALLLSLFPNSINTVLAESFMLCMICPTATAAVVVTTKLGGKAASITAYTVLINLLNSLLVPAVVPLIRPSQEIPFGLSLALILGKVFPLLFCPFLIAMLVRRFLPRLQEKVVRHADAAFYLWAVALSVAIAVTVKSIAHSREPITVLIGIALVSFFCCALQFWFGHAFGKKNNDTVSAGQAMGQKNTIFAIWMGYTFLTPVTSIAGGFYSIWQNAYNSYQLYLKRKRDLGDAQQRKP
;
A
#
# COMPACT_ATOMS: atom_id res chain seq x y z
N MET A 1 26.10 -19.77 0.40
CA MET A 1 25.12 -18.82 1.01
C MET A 1 24.19 -19.64 1.88
N SER A 2 24.00 -19.28 3.17
CA SER A 2 23.01 -20.01 3.98
C SER A 2 21.61 -19.74 3.46
N VAL A 3 20.72 -20.75 3.46
CA VAL A 3 19.31 -20.65 3.04
C VAL A 3 18.61 -19.46 3.71
N LEU A 4 18.91 -19.21 4.99
CA LEU A 4 18.41 -18.07 5.76
C LEU A 4 18.82 -16.70 5.18
N ARG A 5 20.03 -16.59 4.65
CA ARG A 5 20.52 -15.34 4.03
C ARG A 5 19.85 -15.13 2.68
N PHE A 6 19.69 -16.18 1.90
CA PHE A 6 18.95 -16.15 0.65
C PHE A 6 17.49 -15.72 0.88
N LEU A 7 16.79 -16.32 1.84
CA LEU A 7 15.41 -15.95 2.18
C LEU A 7 15.28 -14.51 2.66
N LYS A 8 16.25 -13.97 3.41
CA LYS A 8 16.25 -12.55 3.81
C LYS A 8 16.44 -11.60 2.63
N ASP A 9 17.34 -11.95 1.72
CA ASP A 9 17.65 -11.09 0.55
C ASP A 9 16.52 -11.14 -0.51
N TRP A 10 15.79 -12.26 -0.56
CA TRP A 10 14.75 -12.53 -1.56
C TRP A 10 13.33 -12.62 -0.95
N THR A 11 13.14 -12.08 0.25
CA THR A 11 11.85 -12.20 0.97
C THR A 11 10.65 -11.75 0.14
N LEU A 12 10.76 -10.65 -0.61
CA LEU A 12 9.67 -10.13 -1.44
C LEU A 12 9.30 -11.10 -2.57
N PRO A 13 10.21 -11.52 -3.48
CA PRO A 13 9.88 -12.52 -4.49
C PRO A 13 9.38 -13.83 -3.89
N VAL A 14 9.99 -14.30 -2.80
CA VAL A 14 9.58 -15.54 -2.11
C VAL A 14 8.15 -15.40 -1.57
N ALA A 15 7.81 -14.31 -0.88
CA ALA A 15 6.46 -14.08 -0.38
C ALA A 15 5.41 -14.03 -1.50
N MET A 16 5.75 -13.40 -2.63
CA MET A 16 4.88 -13.36 -3.80
C MET A 16 4.66 -14.75 -4.41
N VAL A 17 5.74 -15.52 -4.58
CA VAL A 17 5.67 -16.90 -5.12
C VAL A 17 4.88 -17.80 -4.16
N VAL A 18 5.14 -17.73 -2.86
CA VAL A 18 4.40 -18.48 -1.83
C VAL A 18 2.91 -18.15 -1.86
N GLY A 19 2.54 -16.87 -1.98
CA GLY A 19 1.15 -16.47 -2.10
C GLY A 19 0.47 -17.00 -3.37
N ALA A 20 1.13 -16.85 -4.51
CA ALA A 20 0.60 -17.28 -5.81
C ALA A 20 0.48 -18.80 -5.89
N VAL A 21 1.59 -19.52 -5.68
CA VAL A 21 1.64 -20.98 -5.75
C VAL A 21 0.79 -21.62 -4.66
N GLY A 22 0.84 -21.10 -3.45
CA GLY A 22 0.02 -21.57 -2.32
C GLY A 22 -1.48 -21.50 -2.64
N TYR A 23 -1.95 -20.41 -3.25
CA TYR A 23 -3.34 -20.33 -3.69
C TYR A 23 -3.66 -21.33 -4.79
N LEU A 24 -2.82 -21.45 -5.83
CA LEU A 24 -3.04 -22.40 -6.93
C LEU A 24 -3.07 -23.85 -6.44
N ILE A 25 -2.17 -24.23 -5.53
CA ILE A 25 -2.19 -25.55 -4.88
C ILE A 25 -3.49 -25.74 -4.09
N TYR A 26 -3.87 -24.75 -3.30
CA TYR A 26 -5.08 -24.80 -2.47
C TYR A 26 -6.34 -25.05 -3.29
N ILE A 27 -6.51 -24.39 -4.43
CA ILE A 27 -7.70 -24.57 -5.28
C ILE A 27 -7.66 -25.89 -6.08
N SER A 28 -6.47 -26.46 -6.29
CA SER A 28 -6.28 -27.72 -7.05
C SER A 28 -6.58 -28.97 -6.23
N ILE A 29 -6.72 -28.84 -4.90
CA ILE A 29 -7.02 -29.97 -4.00
C ILE A 29 -8.52 -30.03 -3.71
N PRO A 30 -9.28 -31.00 -4.30
CA PRO A 30 -10.72 -31.09 -4.09
C PRO A 30 -11.14 -31.27 -2.61
N ALA A 31 -10.33 -32.00 -1.83
CA ALA A 31 -10.58 -32.22 -0.40
C ALA A 31 -10.63 -30.91 0.43
N LEU A 32 -10.06 -29.81 -0.06
CA LEU A 32 -10.08 -28.51 0.59
C LEU A 32 -11.28 -27.62 0.19
N GLU A 33 -12.09 -28.08 -0.75
CA GLU A 33 -13.27 -27.32 -1.22
C GLU A 33 -14.24 -26.88 -0.10
N PRO A 34 -14.59 -27.72 0.88
CA PRO A 34 -15.47 -27.33 2.00
C PRO A 34 -14.89 -26.19 2.85
N THR A 35 -13.56 -26.02 2.84
CA THR A 35 -12.88 -24.99 3.64
C THR A 35 -12.86 -23.60 2.97
N ARG A 36 -13.25 -23.50 1.69
CA ARG A 36 -13.16 -22.26 0.89
C ARG A 36 -13.94 -21.09 1.52
N SER A 37 -15.16 -21.37 2.02
CA SER A 37 -15.99 -20.35 2.68
C SER A 37 -15.36 -19.86 3.98
N PHE A 38 -14.86 -20.78 4.81
CA PHE A 38 -14.15 -20.45 6.04
C PHE A 38 -12.89 -19.63 5.74
N MET A 39 -12.06 -20.05 4.78
CA MET A 39 -10.84 -19.34 4.40
C MET A 39 -11.13 -17.92 3.87
N ALA A 40 -12.20 -17.73 3.11
CA ALA A 40 -12.60 -16.41 2.64
C ALA A 40 -12.93 -15.47 3.82
N LYS A 41 -13.71 -15.95 4.80
CA LYS A 41 -14.03 -15.20 6.04
C LYS A 41 -12.78 -14.93 6.89
N PHE A 42 -11.91 -15.93 7.02
CA PHE A 42 -10.66 -15.80 7.75
C PHE A 42 -9.78 -14.71 7.14
N VAL A 43 -9.54 -14.74 5.82
CA VAL A 43 -8.71 -13.75 5.11
C VAL A 43 -9.32 -12.35 5.21
N ALA A 44 -10.65 -12.22 5.15
CA ALA A 44 -11.35 -10.94 5.28
C ALA A 44 -11.10 -10.23 6.62
N VAL A 45 -10.84 -10.98 7.69
CA VAL A 45 -10.47 -10.44 9.01
C VAL A 45 -8.95 -10.37 9.19
N PHE A 46 -8.24 -11.40 8.75
CA PHE A 46 -6.81 -11.55 8.95
C PHE A 46 -6.00 -10.47 8.21
N GLN A 47 -6.35 -10.18 6.95
CA GLN A 47 -5.63 -9.19 6.14
C GLN A 47 -5.68 -7.78 6.74
N PRO A 48 -6.84 -7.19 7.10
CA PRO A 48 -6.87 -5.89 7.77
C PRO A 48 -6.19 -5.92 9.15
N THR A 49 -6.25 -7.02 9.88
CA THR A 49 -5.52 -7.15 11.16
C THR A 49 -4.00 -7.05 10.95
N LEU A 50 -3.46 -7.69 9.92
CA LEU A 50 -2.04 -7.57 9.59
C LEU A 50 -1.67 -6.14 9.19
N ILE A 51 -2.52 -5.46 8.40
CA ILE A 51 -2.31 -4.04 8.03
C ILE A 51 -2.26 -3.17 9.29
N PHE A 52 -3.23 -3.35 10.20
CA PHE A 52 -3.29 -2.62 11.46
C PHE A 52 -2.03 -2.82 12.30
N LEU A 53 -1.61 -4.06 12.51
CA LEU A 53 -0.41 -4.39 13.30
C LEU A 53 0.86 -3.80 12.69
N MET A 54 1.02 -3.88 11.36
CA MET A 54 2.16 -3.29 10.68
C MET A 54 2.22 -1.76 10.84
N LEU A 55 1.07 -1.08 10.70
CA LEU A 55 0.97 0.35 10.91
C LEU A 55 1.25 0.71 12.38
N PHE A 56 0.69 -0.03 13.32
CA PHE A 56 0.91 0.17 14.75
C PHE A 56 2.38 0.06 15.13
N ILE A 57 3.06 -1.03 14.73
CA ILE A 57 4.50 -1.22 15.02
C ILE A 57 5.32 -0.09 14.36
N THR A 58 4.96 0.31 13.14
CA THR A 58 5.64 1.39 12.44
C THR A 58 5.49 2.71 13.20
N PHE A 59 4.28 3.05 13.65
CA PHE A 59 4.04 4.29 14.39
C PHE A 59 4.59 4.26 15.81
N CYS A 60 4.76 3.10 16.44
CA CYS A 60 5.48 2.99 17.72
C CYS A 60 6.95 3.44 17.63
N LYS A 61 7.59 3.32 16.44
CA LYS A 61 8.94 3.83 16.21
C LYS A 61 9.03 5.34 16.06
N VAL A 62 7.90 5.99 15.77
CA VAL A 62 7.83 7.41 15.45
C VAL A 62 7.88 8.23 16.74
N ASN A 63 8.78 9.20 16.82
CA ASN A 63 8.72 10.22 17.84
C ASN A 63 7.91 11.42 17.31
N PRO A 64 6.80 11.81 17.94
CA PRO A 64 5.96 12.93 17.49
C PRO A 64 6.74 14.25 17.33
N HIS A 65 7.75 14.47 18.17
CA HIS A 65 8.60 15.65 18.10
C HIS A 65 9.50 15.70 16.86
N ASP A 66 9.73 14.53 16.23
CA ASP A 66 10.55 14.43 15.03
C ASP A 66 9.71 14.54 13.75
N LEU A 67 8.36 14.55 13.86
CA LEU A 67 7.47 14.73 12.74
C LEU A 67 7.62 16.15 12.16
N ARG A 68 8.20 16.24 10.97
CA ARG A 68 8.41 17.53 10.29
C ARG A 68 7.47 17.66 9.11
N LEU A 69 6.61 18.68 9.16
CA LEU A 69 5.82 19.10 8.02
C LEU A 69 6.73 19.77 6.98
N CYS A 70 6.67 19.30 5.74
CA CYS A 70 7.42 19.82 4.63
C CYS A 70 6.50 20.45 3.58
N ARG A 71 7.01 21.44 2.84
CA ARG A 71 6.23 22.16 1.81
C ARG A 71 5.71 21.25 0.70
N TRP A 72 6.34 20.11 0.47
CA TRP A 72 5.92 19.13 -0.54
C TRP A 72 4.76 18.23 -0.08
N HIS A 73 4.45 18.16 1.24
CA HIS A 73 3.37 17.30 1.75
C HIS A 73 2.01 17.72 1.17
N LEU A 74 1.64 18.98 1.31
CA LEU A 74 0.33 19.47 0.89
C LEU A 74 0.07 19.31 -0.62
N PRO A 75 0.98 19.72 -1.53
CA PRO A 75 0.77 19.50 -2.97
C PRO A 75 0.58 18.03 -3.33
N LEU A 76 1.37 17.10 -2.74
CA LEU A 76 1.24 15.68 -3.04
C LEU A 76 -0.06 15.08 -2.49
N LEU A 77 -0.51 15.49 -1.30
CA LEU A 77 -1.82 15.11 -0.76
C LEU A 77 -2.96 15.61 -1.65
N LEU A 78 -2.88 16.87 -2.11
CA LEU A 78 -3.88 17.44 -3.01
C LEU A 78 -3.91 16.70 -4.34
N ILE A 79 -2.77 16.39 -4.95
CA ILE A 79 -2.72 15.63 -6.21
C ILE A 79 -3.39 14.26 -6.02
N GLN A 80 -3.06 13.52 -4.96
CA GLN A 80 -3.66 12.21 -4.72
C GLN A 80 -5.16 12.29 -4.49
N GLY A 81 -5.59 13.18 -3.60
CA GLY A 81 -7.00 13.37 -3.27
C GLY A 81 -7.82 13.87 -4.47
N THR A 82 -7.29 14.84 -5.23
CA THR A 82 -7.96 15.40 -6.41
C THR A 82 -8.05 14.37 -7.54
N CYS A 83 -6.98 13.64 -7.84
CA CYS A 83 -7.02 12.58 -8.86
C CYS A 83 -8.07 11.51 -8.50
N PHE A 84 -8.15 11.10 -7.24
CA PHE A 84 -9.15 10.15 -6.77
C PHE A 84 -10.56 10.69 -6.90
N ALA A 85 -10.82 11.90 -6.38
CA ALA A 85 -12.15 12.51 -6.40
C ALA A 85 -12.62 12.84 -7.84
N LEU A 86 -11.73 13.38 -8.70
CA LEU A 86 -12.05 13.65 -10.10
C LEU A 86 -12.33 12.36 -10.87
N SER A 87 -11.58 11.30 -10.66
CA SER A 87 -11.84 10.02 -11.34
C SER A 87 -13.19 9.45 -10.91
N ALA A 88 -13.57 9.58 -9.65
CA ALA A 88 -14.88 9.19 -9.15
C ALA A 88 -16.00 10.03 -9.78
N LEU A 89 -15.80 11.34 -9.85
CA LEU A 89 -16.75 12.25 -10.50
C LEU A 89 -16.92 11.91 -11.97
N LEU A 90 -15.83 11.72 -12.71
CA LEU A 90 -15.88 11.33 -14.13
C LEU A 90 -16.60 10.00 -14.33
N LEU A 91 -16.33 9.02 -13.48
CA LEU A 91 -17.01 7.72 -13.55
C LEU A 91 -18.51 7.85 -13.24
N SER A 92 -18.89 8.71 -12.30
CA SER A 92 -20.28 8.99 -11.96
C SER A 92 -21.04 9.74 -13.09
N LEU A 93 -20.38 10.68 -13.76
CA LEU A 93 -20.97 11.47 -14.84
C LEU A 93 -21.04 10.71 -16.19
N PHE A 94 -20.07 9.81 -16.43
CA PHE A 94 -19.91 9.09 -17.69
C PHE A 94 -19.83 7.58 -17.51
N PRO A 95 -20.81 6.93 -16.87
CA PRO A 95 -20.73 5.52 -16.46
C PRO A 95 -20.60 4.54 -17.64
N ASN A 96 -21.13 4.92 -18.82
CA ASN A 96 -21.13 4.07 -20.02
C ASN A 96 -19.99 4.36 -21.00
N SER A 97 -19.24 5.45 -20.79
CA SER A 97 -18.17 5.89 -21.70
C SER A 97 -16.79 5.46 -21.25
N ILE A 98 -16.63 5.06 -19.98
CA ILE A 98 -15.36 4.70 -19.37
C ILE A 98 -15.45 3.27 -18.85
N ASN A 99 -14.42 2.46 -19.14
CA ASN A 99 -14.34 1.14 -18.54
C ASN A 99 -14.20 1.27 -17.01
N THR A 100 -15.24 0.88 -16.30
CA THR A 100 -15.37 1.04 -14.84
C THR A 100 -14.20 0.38 -14.10
N VAL A 101 -13.79 -0.82 -14.53
CA VAL A 101 -12.69 -1.57 -13.88
C VAL A 101 -11.37 -0.83 -14.01
N LEU A 102 -11.07 -0.25 -15.19
CA LEU A 102 -9.85 0.51 -15.42
C LEU A 102 -9.85 1.84 -14.66
N ALA A 103 -10.99 2.54 -14.63
CA ALA A 103 -11.14 3.78 -13.86
C ALA A 103 -10.99 3.54 -12.36
N GLU A 104 -11.63 2.52 -11.81
CA GLU A 104 -11.49 2.12 -10.41
C GLU A 104 -10.05 1.67 -10.09
N SER A 105 -9.38 0.98 -11.02
CA SER A 105 -7.97 0.59 -10.88
C SER A 105 -7.06 1.81 -10.77
N PHE A 106 -7.30 2.84 -11.60
CA PHE A 106 -6.59 4.13 -11.52
C PHE A 106 -6.85 4.81 -10.16
N MET A 107 -8.13 4.92 -9.77
CA MET A 107 -8.53 5.50 -8.48
C MET A 107 -7.84 4.80 -7.31
N LEU A 108 -7.87 3.47 -7.29
CA LEU A 108 -7.27 2.65 -6.26
C LEU A 108 -5.75 2.89 -6.15
N CYS A 109 -5.05 2.91 -7.28
CA CYS A 109 -3.62 3.17 -7.32
C CYS A 109 -3.28 4.59 -6.85
N MET A 110 -4.07 5.59 -7.24
CA MET A 110 -3.81 6.99 -6.87
C MET A 110 -4.02 7.26 -5.38
N ILE A 111 -5.12 6.79 -4.80
CA ILE A 111 -5.47 7.11 -3.41
C ILE A 111 -4.68 6.28 -2.39
N CYS A 112 -4.15 5.13 -2.77
CA CYS A 112 -3.47 4.22 -1.85
C CYS A 112 -2.43 4.95 -0.97
N PRO A 113 -2.41 4.74 0.36
CA PRO A 113 -1.48 5.41 1.25
C PRO A 113 -0.04 4.91 1.06
N THR A 114 0.91 5.65 1.62
CA THR A 114 2.33 5.28 1.61
C THR A 114 2.55 3.96 2.36
N ALA A 115 3.40 3.10 1.80
CA ALA A 115 3.78 1.84 2.44
C ALA A 115 4.57 2.05 3.73
N THR A 116 4.37 1.17 4.72
CA THR A 116 5.17 1.17 5.95
C THR A 116 6.67 0.95 5.67
N ALA A 117 6.99 0.16 4.64
CA ALA A 117 8.36 -0.10 4.22
C ALA A 117 9.05 1.12 3.56
N ALA A 118 8.29 2.13 3.12
CA ALA A 118 8.83 3.29 2.42
C ALA A 118 9.84 4.08 3.26
N VAL A 119 9.64 4.15 4.58
CA VAL A 119 10.59 4.80 5.50
C VAL A 119 11.96 4.12 5.45
N VAL A 120 11.99 2.78 5.43
CA VAL A 120 13.23 2.00 5.39
C VAL A 120 13.94 2.18 4.04
N VAL A 121 13.21 2.12 2.94
CA VAL A 121 13.77 2.34 1.60
C VAL A 121 14.30 3.75 1.47
N THR A 122 13.55 4.76 1.95
CA THR A 122 13.97 6.16 1.97
C THR A 122 15.30 6.34 2.70
N THR A 123 15.44 5.76 3.88
CA THR A 123 16.69 5.84 4.67
C THR A 123 17.86 5.20 3.93
N LYS A 124 17.66 4.03 3.33
CA LYS A 124 18.69 3.35 2.52
C LYS A 124 19.11 4.16 1.29
N LEU A 125 18.20 4.92 0.72
CA LEU A 125 18.48 5.82 -0.41
C LEU A 125 19.08 7.17 0.01
N GLY A 126 19.22 7.44 1.33
CA GLY A 126 19.78 8.70 1.86
C GLY A 126 18.74 9.81 2.02
N GLY A 127 17.43 9.47 2.05
CA GLY A 127 16.35 10.42 2.34
C GLY A 127 16.08 10.60 3.83
N LYS A 128 15.09 11.43 4.16
CA LYS A 128 14.75 11.84 5.52
C LYS A 128 13.58 11.03 6.06
N ALA A 129 13.82 10.12 7.02
CA ALA A 129 12.78 9.30 7.64
C ALA A 129 11.66 10.14 8.29
N ALA A 130 12.02 11.27 8.92
CA ALA A 130 11.06 12.13 9.62
C ALA A 130 10.00 12.73 8.67
N SER A 131 10.41 13.23 7.50
CA SER A 131 9.49 13.85 6.54
C SER A 131 8.56 12.83 5.89
N ILE A 132 9.06 11.66 5.48
CA ILE A 132 8.20 10.62 4.90
C ILE A 132 7.24 10.03 5.95
N THR A 133 7.65 9.92 7.20
CA THR A 133 6.78 9.42 8.26
C THR A 133 5.64 10.41 8.54
N ALA A 134 5.93 11.72 8.59
CA ALA A 134 4.89 12.74 8.71
C ALA A 134 3.90 12.67 7.55
N TYR A 135 4.38 12.52 6.32
CA TYR A 135 3.50 12.32 5.16
C TYR A 135 2.65 11.05 5.28
N THR A 136 3.22 9.95 5.78
CA THR A 136 2.49 8.69 5.97
C THR A 136 1.31 8.87 6.93
N VAL A 137 1.47 9.63 8.02
CA VAL A 137 0.36 9.95 8.93
C VAL A 137 -0.72 10.76 8.22
N LEU A 138 -0.31 11.81 7.50
CA LEU A 138 -1.24 12.69 6.79
C LEU A 138 -2.03 11.96 5.71
N ILE A 139 -1.39 11.13 4.90
CA ILE A 139 -2.07 10.39 3.83
C ILE A 139 -2.99 9.29 4.38
N ASN A 140 -2.64 8.66 5.51
CA ASN A 140 -3.54 7.72 6.16
C ASN A 140 -4.78 8.43 6.71
N LEU A 141 -4.63 9.63 7.29
CA LEU A 141 -5.76 10.45 7.73
C LEU A 141 -6.64 10.87 6.55
N LEU A 142 -6.03 11.40 5.46
CA LEU A 142 -6.76 11.78 4.25
C LEU A 142 -7.57 10.59 3.71
N ASN A 143 -6.95 9.42 3.58
CA ASN A 143 -7.62 8.23 3.04
C ASN A 143 -8.72 7.71 3.96
N SER A 144 -8.53 7.80 5.28
CA SER A 144 -9.54 7.36 6.25
C SER A 144 -10.83 8.18 6.19
N LEU A 145 -10.78 9.38 5.62
CA LEU A 145 -11.92 10.28 5.42
C LEU A 145 -12.42 10.28 3.98
N LEU A 146 -11.49 10.37 3.01
CA LEU A 146 -11.84 10.56 1.60
C LEU A 146 -12.41 9.28 0.96
N VAL A 147 -11.85 8.11 1.31
CA VAL A 147 -12.35 6.83 0.76
C VAL A 147 -13.81 6.57 1.15
N PRO A 148 -14.22 6.69 2.44
CA PRO A 148 -15.62 6.54 2.82
C PRO A 148 -16.56 7.57 2.18
N ALA A 149 -16.08 8.80 1.93
CA ALA A 149 -16.87 9.83 1.31
C ALA A 149 -17.12 9.60 -0.18
N VAL A 150 -16.15 9.02 -0.88
CA VAL A 150 -16.17 8.91 -2.36
C VAL A 150 -16.70 7.56 -2.84
N VAL A 151 -16.33 6.46 -2.18
CA VAL A 151 -16.70 5.11 -2.65
C VAL A 151 -18.22 4.90 -2.77
N PRO A 152 -19.07 5.35 -1.84
CA PRO A 152 -20.53 5.20 -2.00
C PRO A 152 -21.13 5.96 -3.19
N LEU A 153 -20.43 6.98 -3.72
CA LEU A 153 -20.88 7.74 -4.88
C LEU A 153 -20.73 6.94 -6.18
N ILE A 154 -19.68 6.13 -6.28
CA ILE A 154 -19.39 5.32 -7.47
C ILE A 154 -19.95 3.89 -7.38
N ARG A 155 -20.25 3.44 -6.18
CA ARG A 155 -20.85 2.13 -5.88
C ARG A 155 -22.08 2.33 -4.99
N PRO A 156 -23.12 3.01 -5.50
CA PRO A 156 -24.36 3.20 -4.74
C PRO A 156 -25.05 1.85 -4.51
N SER A 157 -25.43 1.59 -3.28
CA SER A 157 -26.32 0.48 -2.95
C SER A 157 -27.78 0.93 -3.11
N GLN A 158 -28.59 0.12 -3.76
CA GLN A 158 -30.05 0.42 -3.86
C GLN A 158 -30.78 0.21 -2.53
N GLU A 159 -30.19 -0.59 -1.64
CA GLU A 159 -30.80 -0.96 -0.36
C GLU A 159 -30.32 -0.09 0.82
N ILE A 160 -29.20 0.59 0.67
CA ILE A 160 -28.53 1.31 1.77
C ILE A 160 -28.36 2.78 1.41
N PRO A 161 -28.92 3.72 2.20
CA PRO A 161 -28.75 5.14 1.97
C PRO A 161 -27.27 5.56 2.06
N PHE A 162 -26.91 6.62 1.31
CA PHE A 162 -25.53 7.13 1.24
C PHE A 162 -24.89 7.34 2.62
N GLY A 163 -25.59 7.97 3.56
CA GLY A 163 -25.08 8.24 4.91
C GLY A 163 -24.72 6.98 5.68
N LEU A 164 -25.52 5.91 5.53
CA LEU A 164 -25.23 4.62 6.17
C LEU A 164 -24.06 3.91 5.48
N SER A 165 -23.99 3.95 4.15
CA SER A 165 -22.85 3.42 3.38
C SER A 165 -21.55 4.11 3.77
N LEU A 166 -21.57 5.45 3.86
CA LEU A 166 -20.44 6.25 4.36
C LEU A 166 -20.03 5.81 5.77
N ALA A 167 -20.97 5.70 6.70
CA ALA A 167 -20.69 5.31 8.08
C ALA A 167 -20.10 3.89 8.19
N LEU A 168 -20.60 2.95 7.41
CA LEU A 168 -20.11 1.56 7.38
C LEU A 168 -18.67 1.48 6.83
N ILE A 169 -18.36 2.22 5.76
CA ILE A 169 -17.01 2.26 5.19
C ILE A 169 -16.07 3.00 6.14
N LEU A 170 -16.51 4.14 6.70
CA LEU A 170 -15.74 4.89 7.68
C LEU A 170 -15.39 4.03 8.90
N GLY A 171 -16.36 3.26 9.41
CA GLY A 171 -16.16 2.34 10.54
C GLY A 171 -15.16 1.22 10.28
N LYS A 172 -14.81 0.93 9.01
CA LYS A 172 -13.79 -0.05 8.63
C LYS A 172 -12.45 0.61 8.30
N VAL A 173 -12.46 1.71 7.54
CA VAL A 173 -11.25 2.33 7.00
C VAL A 173 -10.56 3.22 8.04
N PHE A 174 -11.32 4.01 8.80
CA PHE A 174 -10.74 4.90 9.82
C PHE A 174 -10.00 4.14 10.93
N PRO A 175 -10.60 3.10 11.57
CA PRO A 175 -9.88 2.30 12.55
C PRO A 175 -8.65 1.60 11.95
N LEU A 176 -8.72 1.18 10.71
CA LEU A 176 -7.61 0.48 10.06
C LEU A 176 -6.41 1.37 9.79
N LEU A 177 -6.62 2.60 9.32
CA LEU A 177 -5.54 3.47 8.84
C LEU A 177 -5.05 4.48 9.89
N PHE A 178 -5.96 5.03 10.70
CA PHE A 178 -5.64 6.13 11.60
C PHE A 178 -5.54 5.72 13.06
N CYS A 179 -6.38 4.78 13.54
CA CYS A 179 -6.30 4.31 14.92
C CYS A 179 -4.95 3.69 15.31
N PRO A 180 -4.20 2.98 14.43
CA PRO A 180 -2.86 2.51 14.76
C PRO A 180 -1.92 3.64 15.20
N PHE A 181 -2.01 4.82 14.56
CA PHE A 181 -1.25 6.00 14.96
C PHE A 181 -1.69 6.52 16.33
N LEU A 182 -2.99 6.71 16.54
CA LEU A 182 -3.52 7.18 17.82
C LEU A 182 -3.13 6.24 18.97
N ILE A 183 -3.30 4.93 18.78
CA ILE A 183 -2.97 3.93 19.79
C ILE A 183 -1.45 3.91 20.04
N ALA A 184 -0.62 4.03 19.02
CA ALA A 184 0.83 4.10 19.19
C ALA A 184 1.23 5.33 20.03
N MET A 185 0.56 6.48 19.84
CA MET A 185 0.81 7.68 20.64
C MET A 185 0.34 7.52 22.10
N LEU A 186 -0.83 6.89 22.31
CA LEU A 186 -1.34 6.56 23.65
C LEU A 186 -0.41 5.56 24.37
N VAL A 187 0.03 4.49 23.69
CA VAL A 187 0.97 3.51 24.25
C VAL A 187 2.29 4.19 24.61
N ARG A 188 2.80 5.07 23.76
CA ARG A 188 4.02 5.84 24.07
C ARG A 188 3.86 6.70 25.32
N ARG A 189 2.69 7.36 25.49
CA ARG A 189 2.43 8.27 26.59
C ARG A 189 2.18 7.55 27.90
N PHE A 190 1.38 6.47 27.88
CA PHE A 190 0.87 5.83 29.08
C PHE A 190 1.56 4.49 29.39
N LEU A 191 2.15 3.83 28.38
CA LEU A 191 2.76 2.51 28.51
C LEU A 191 4.17 2.47 27.88
N PRO A 192 5.12 3.32 28.31
CA PRO A 192 6.44 3.44 27.68
C PRO A 192 7.20 2.11 27.64
N ARG A 193 7.09 1.28 28.70
CA ARG A 193 7.72 -0.07 28.72
C ARG A 193 7.18 -0.99 27.63
N LEU A 194 5.89 -0.91 27.30
CA LEU A 194 5.30 -1.67 26.20
C LEU A 194 5.80 -1.15 24.86
N GLN A 195 5.86 0.17 24.70
CA GLN A 195 6.39 0.82 23.48
C GLN A 195 7.84 0.40 23.22
N GLU A 196 8.71 0.45 24.23
CA GLU A 196 10.10 -0.01 24.12
C GLU A 196 10.21 -1.48 23.72
N LYS A 197 9.35 -2.35 24.31
CA LYS A 197 9.29 -3.77 23.96
C LYS A 197 8.88 -3.97 22.50
N VAL A 198 7.86 -3.24 22.02
CA VAL A 198 7.41 -3.30 20.61
C VAL A 198 8.52 -2.82 19.67
N VAL A 199 9.18 -1.72 19.99
CA VAL A 199 10.28 -1.18 19.16
C VAL A 199 11.49 -2.10 19.14
N ARG A 200 11.81 -2.76 20.25
CA ARG A 200 12.91 -3.73 20.33
C ARG A 200 12.67 -4.95 19.42
N HIS A 201 11.41 -5.36 19.27
CA HIS A 201 11.04 -6.49 18.41
C HIS A 201 10.49 -6.03 17.05
N ALA A 202 10.85 -4.84 16.61
CA ALA A 202 10.34 -4.24 15.38
C ALA A 202 10.71 -5.00 14.09
N ASP A 203 11.66 -5.94 14.13
CA ASP A 203 11.93 -6.89 13.06
C ASP A 203 10.71 -7.81 12.78
N ALA A 204 9.84 -8.02 13.77
CA ALA A 204 8.58 -8.73 13.58
C ALA A 204 7.69 -8.07 12.51
N ALA A 205 7.75 -6.74 12.36
CA ALA A 205 7.02 -6.04 11.29
C ALA A 205 7.41 -6.52 9.89
N PHE A 206 8.67 -6.91 9.69
CA PHE A 206 9.13 -7.47 8.42
C PHE A 206 8.50 -8.84 8.12
N TYR A 207 8.39 -9.70 9.12
CA TYR A 207 7.75 -11.01 8.95
C TYR A 207 6.23 -10.88 8.78
N LEU A 208 5.60 -9.99 9.54
CA LEU A 208 4.17 -9.65 9.34
C LEU A 208 3.92 -9.12 7.93
N TRP A 209 4.81 -8.27 7.41
CA TRP A 209 4.73 -7.77 6.05
C TRP A 209 4.86 -8.90 5.00
N ALA A 210 5.79 -9.83 5.18
CA ALA A 210 5.97 -10.96 4.26
C ALA A 210 4.71 -11.85 4.23
N VAL A 211 4.14 -12.16 5.40
CA VAL A 211 2.89 -12.92 5.50
C VAL A 211 1.72 -12.15 4.86
N ALA A 212 1.60 -10.86 5.17
CA ALA A 212 0.54 -10.02 4.62
C ALA A 212 0.64 -9.88 3.09
N LEU A 213 1.86 -9.80 2.56
CA LEU A 213 2.10 -9.78 1.12
C LEU A 213 1.72 -11.12 0.47
N SER A 214 2.10 -12.25 1.08
CA SER A 214 1.70 -13.58 0.56
C SER A 214 0.18 -13.73 0.50
N VAL A 215 -0.52 -13.33 1.56
CA VAL A 215 -2.00 -13.35 1.58
C VAL A 215 -2.59 -12.42 0.50
N ALA A 216 -2.06 -11.21 0.38
CA ALA A 216 -2.53 -10.24 -0.61
C ALA A 216 -2.32 -10.73 -2.05
N ILE A 217 -1.19 -11.35 -2.35
CA ILE A 217 -0.93 -11.97 -3.66
C ILE A 217 -1.84 -13.18 -3.89
N ALA A 218 -2.11 -14.01 -2.88
CA ALA A 218 -3.10 -15.09 -2.98
C ALA A 218 -4.50 -14.55 -3.36
N VAL A 219 -4.93 -13.43 -2.74
CA VAL A 219 -6.18 -12.74 -3.11
C VAL A 219 -6.14 -12.21 -4.55
N THR A 220 -5.00 -11.64 -4.97
CA THR A 220 -4.81 -11.16 -6.35
C THR A 220 -4.91 -12.30 -7.36
N VAL A 221 -4.23 -13.43 -7.11
CA VAL A 221 -4.29 -14.61 -7.99
C VAL A 221 -5.69 -15.20 -8.01
N LYS A 222 -6.39 -15.25 -6.86
CA LYS A 222 -7.81 -15.61 -6.79
C LYS A 222 -8.65 -14.73 -7.70
N SER A 223 -8.47 -13.42 -7.62
CA SER A 223 -9.22 -12.44 -8.42
C SER A 223 -8.97 -12.62 -9.92
N ILE A 224 -7.72 -12.91 -10.33
CA ILE A 224 -7.37 -13.21 -11.72
C ILE A 224 -8.01 -14.52 -12.18
N ALA A 225 -7.86 -15.59 -11.40
CA ALA A 225 -8.33 -16.93 -11.77
C ALA A 225 -9.86 -17.02 -11.89
N HIS A 226 -10.60 -16.19 -11.14
CA HIS A 226 -12.07 -16.16 -11.17
C HIS A 226 -12.62 -14.93 -11.92
N SER A 227 -11.75 -14.16 -12.57
CA SER A 227 -12.18 -13.02 -13.40
C SER A 227 -12.92 -13.52 -14.64
N ARG A 228 -14.03 -12.86 -14.95
CA ARG A 228 -14.76 -13.02 -16.22
C ARG A 228 -14.39 -11.93 -17.22
N GLU A 229 -13.55 -10.99 -16.82
CA GLU A 229 -13.09 -9.92 -17.71
C GLU A 229 -12.17 -10.47 -18.80
N PRO A 230 -12.24 -9.92 -20.01
CA PRO A 230 -11.33 -10.29 -21.09
C PRO A 230 -9.87 -9.97 -20.73
N ILE A 231 -8.94 -10.74 -21.30
CA ILE A 231 -7.50 -10.57 -21.05
C ILE A 231 -7.01 -9.14 -21.34
N THR A 232 -7.65 -8.43 -22.26
CA THR A 232 -7.36 -7.03 -22.61
C THR A 232 -7.60 -6.10 -21.43
N VAL A 233 -8.63 -6.35 -20.61
CA VAL A 233 -8.90 -5.57 -19.38
C VAL A 233 -7.84 -5.88 -18.33
N LEU A 234 -7.43 -7.14 -18.17
CA LEU A 234 -6.36 -7.51 -17.23
C LEU A 234 -5.02 -6.88 -17.61
N ILE A 235 -4.68 -6.86 -18.89
CA ILE A 235 -3.52 -6.12 -19.41
C ILE A 235 -3.70 -4.61 -19.16
N GLY A 236 -4.89 -4.08 -19.40
CA GLY A 236 -5.22 -2.69 -19.11
C GLY A 236 -4.98 -2.31 -17.63
N ILE A 237 -5.38 -3.17 -16.68
CA ILE A 237 -5.10 -2.98 -15.25
C ILE A 237 -3.59 -2.92 -14.98
N ALA A 238 -2.81 -3.82 -15.59
CA ALA A 238 -1.35 -3.83 -15.45
C ALA A 238 -0.71 -2.53 -15.98
N LEU A 239 -1.17 -2.04 -17.12
CA LEU A 239 -0.69 -0.79 -17.73
C LEU A 239 -1.12 0.44 -16.91
N VAL A 240 -2.37 0.50 -16.46
CA VAL A 240 -2.86 1.59 -15.59
C VAL A 240 -2.07 1.64 -14.30
N SER A 241 -1.83 0.52 -13.65
CA SER A 241 -1.04 0.48 -12.41
C SER A 241 0.43 0.87 -12.65
N PHE A 242 1.03 0.49 -13.79
CA PHE A 242 2.36 0.95 -14.21
C PHE A 242 2.40 2.46 -14.38
N PHE A 243 1.47 3.00 -15.15
CA PHE A 243 1.36 4.44 -15.38
C PHE A 243 1.19 5.22 -14.08
N CYS A 244 0.28 4.77 -13.19
CA CYS A 244 0.10 5.38 -11.87
C CYS A 244 1.38 5.34 -11.04
N CYS A 245 2.12 4.23 -11.06
CA CYS A 245 3.37 4.08 -10.34
C CYS A 245 4.43 5.08 -10.85
N ALA A 246 4.65 5.12 -12.16
CA ALA A 246 5.60 6.03 -12.80
C ALA A 246 5.24 7.50 -12.54
N LEU A 247 3.96 7.86 -12.71
CA LEU A 247 3.44 9.21 -12.50
C LEU A 247 3.62 9.67 -11.04
N GLN A 248 3.35 8.80 -10.08
CA GLN A 248 3.46 9.14 -8.66
C GLN A 248 4.91 9.30 -8.22
N PHE A 249 5.84 8.43 -8.66
CA PHE A 249 7.26 8.64 -8.42
C PHE A 249 7.74 9.94 -9.08
N TRP A 250 7.28 10.23 -10.30
CA TRP A 250 7.64 11.46 -11.01
C TRP A 250 7.18 12.72 -10.27
N PHE A 251 5.91 12.79 -9.86
CA PHE A 251 5.40 13.91 -9.04
C PHE A 251 6.17 14.04 -7.72
N GLY A 252 6.36 12.92 -7.01
CA GLY A 252 7.13 12.93 -5.77
C GLY A 252 8.53 13.50 -5.95
N HIS A 253 9.26 13.05 -6.97
CA HIS A 253 10.60 13.58 -7.28
C HIS A 253 10.56 15.05 -7.70
N ALA A 254 9.61 15.47 -8.54
CA ALA A 254 9.49 16.84 -9.03
C ALA A 254 9.25 17.84 -7.88
N PHE A 255 8.29 17.55 -6.99
CA PHE A 255 8.02 18.39 -5.82
C PHE A 255 9.13 18.29 -4.76
N GLY A 256 9.68 17.11 -4.57
CA GLY A 256 10.81 16.88 -3.66
C GLY A 256 12.05 17.65 -4.07
N LYS A 257 12.37 17.71 -5.38
CA LYS A 257 13.52 18.46 -5.92
C LYS A 257 13.45 19.94 -5.55
N LYS A 258 12.26 20.55 -5.65
CA LYS A 258 12.05 21.96 -5.27
C LYS A 258 12.27 22.24 -3.79
N ASN A 259 12.29 21.20 -2.94
CA ASN A 259 12.39 21.29 -1.49
C ASN A 259 13.64 20.60 -0.92
N ASN A 260 14.63 20.24 -1.73
CA ASN A 260 15.83 19.50 -1.34
C ASN A 260 15.53 18.19 -0.56
N ASP A 261 14.48 17.49 -0.98
CA ASP A 261 14.01 16.24 -0.34
C ASP A 261 13.43 15.27 -1.38
N THR A 262 14.14 15.13 -2.51
CA THR A 262 13.70 14.34 -3.69
C THR A 262 13.41 12.90 -3.36
N VAL A 263 14.29 12.26 -2.57
CA VAL A 263 14.16 10.84 -2.22
C VAL A 263 12.93 10.62 -1.35
N SER A 264 12.78 11.40 -0.28
CA SER A 264 11.66 11.21 0.66
C SER A 264 10.31 11.47 0.00
N ALA A 265 10.18 12.55 -0.78
CA ALA A 265 8.95 12.87 -1.49
C ALA A 265 8.64 11.84 -2.59
N GLY A 266 9.65 11.37 -3.32
CA GLY A 266 9.52 10.31 -4.33
C GLY A 266 8.99 9.02 -3.71
N GLN A 267 9.59 8.57 -2.62
CA GLN A 267 9.17 7.38 -1.91
C GLN A 267 7.79 7.56 -1.22
N ALA A 268 7.52 8.74 -0.66
CA ALA A 268 6.26 9.04 -0.01
C ALA A 268 5.06 8.91 -0.97
N MET A 269 5.20 9.40 -2.19
CA MET A 269 4.14 9.34 -3.18
C MET A 269 4.16 8.06 -4.01
N GLY A 270 5.33 7.54 -4.37
CA GLY A 270 5.44 6.41 -5.29
C GLY A 270 5.38 5.04 -4.63
N GLN A 271 5.83 4.89 -3.38
CA GLN A 271 5.81 3.60 -2.71
C GLN A 271 4.53 3.41 -1.88
N LYS A 272 3.60 2.65 -2.42
CA LYS A 272 2.24 2.46 -1.88
C LYS A 272 2.08 1.22 -1.01
N ASN A 273 1.15 1.29 -0.05
CA ASN A 273 0.68 0.15 0.72
C ASN A 273 -0.24 -0.73 -0.15
N THR A 274 0.35 -1.56 -0.98
CA THR A 274 -0.37 -2.39 -1.93
C THR A 274 -1.22 -3.48 -1.26
N ILE A 275 -0.88 -3.88 -0.03
CA ILE A 275 -1.70 -4.80 0.76
C ILE A 275 -3.04 -4.14 1.09
N PHE A 276 -3.00 -2.86 1.50
CA PHE A 276 -4.22 -2.07 1.70
C PHE A 276 -4.99 -1.87 0.39
N ALA A 277 -4.29 -1.59 -0.72
CA ALA A 277 -4.94 -1.43 -2.01
C ALA A 277 -5.71 -2.70 -2.42
N ILE A 278 -5.11 -3.88 -2.31
CA ILE A 278 -5.76 -5.16 -2.61
C ILE A 278 -6.96 -5.38 -1.71
N TRP A 279 -6.83 -5.15 -0.41
CA TRP A 279 -7.93 -5.27 0.55
C TRP A 279 -9.06 -4.30 0.24
N MET A 280 -8.75 -3.02 -0.01
CA MET A 280 -9.73 -1.99 -0.32
C MET A 280 -10.48 -2.29 -1.63
N GLY A 281 -9.75 -2.62 -2.69
CA GLY A 281 -10.31 -2.98 -3.99
C GLY A 281 -11.24 -4.18 -3.87
N TYR A 282 -10.81 -5.24 -3.19
CA TYR A 282 -11.60 -6.45 -2.99
C TYR A 282 -12.84 -6.23 -2.12
N THR A 283 -12.76 -5.34 -1.12
CA THR A 283 -13.81 -5.14 -0.12
C THR A 283 -14.87 -4.14 -0.56
N PHE A 284 -14.46 -3.06 -1.24
CA PHE A 284 -15.34 -1.91 -1.50
C PHE A 284 -15.57 -1.62 -2.98
N LEU A 285 -14.75 -2.18 -3.88
CA LEU A 285 -14.91 -2.04 -5.32
C LEU A 285 -15.26 -3.39 -5.95
N THR A 286 -14.35 -3.95 -6.75
CA THR A 286 -14.53 -5.31 -7.29
C THR A 286 -13.30 -6.18 -7.04
N PRO A 287 -13.47 -7.52 -6.98
CA PRO A 287 -12.32 -8.42 -6.91
C PRO A 287 -11.33 -8.19 -8.06
N VAL A 288 -11.81 -7.86 -9.27
CA VAL A 288 -10.96 -7.59 -10.43
C VAL A 288 -10.18 -6.30 -10.26
N THR A 289 -10.82 -5.23 -9.77
CA THR A 289 -10.14 -3.95 -9.47
C THR A 289 -8.99 -4.14 -8.47
N SER A 290 -9.14 -5.07 -7.51
CA SER A 290 -8.08 -5.35 -6.52
C SER A 290 -6.75 -5.81 -7.14
N ILE A 291 -6.79 -6.38 -8.35
CA ILE A 291 -5.61 -6.85 -9.11
C ILE A 291 -4.63 -5.70 -9.35
N ALA A 292 -5.13 -4.46 -9.49
CA ALA A 292 -4.29 -3.28 -9.68
C ALA A 292 -3.27 -3.08 -8.55
N GLY A 293 -3.65 -3.37 -7.30
CA GLY A 293 -2.73 -3.36 -6.15
C GLY A 293 -1.61 -4.40 -6.28
N GLY A 294 -1.93 -5.58 -6.81
CA GLY A 294 -0.96 -6.64 -7.08
C GLY A 294 0.06 -6.22 -8.13
N PHE A 295 -0.38 -5.71 -9.28
CA PHE A 295 0.51 -5.19 -10.32
C PHE A 295 1.33 -3.99 -9.84
N TYR A 296 0.71 -3.06 -9.12
CA TYR A 296 1.43 -1.92 -8.55
C TYR A 296 2.57 -2.37 -7.63
N SER A 297 2.36 -3.45 -6.85
CA SER A 297 3.41 -4.04 -6.02
C SER A 297 4.62 -4.48 -6.84
N ILE A 298 4.41 -5.06 -8.03
CA ILE A 298 5.50 -5.46 -8.93
C ILE A 298 6.28 -4.23 -9.39
N TRP A 299 5.58 -3.23 -9.92
CA TRP A 299 6.19 -2.04 -10.51
C TRP A 299 6.99 -1.22 -9.49
N GLN A 300 6.42 -0.91 -8.32
CA GLN A 300 7.12 -0.15 -7.29
C GLN A 300 8.35 -0.89 -6.76
N ASN A 301 8.30 -2.21 -6.63
CA ASN A 301 9.43 -2.98 -6.12
C ASN A 301 10.55 -3.12 -7.18
N ALA A 302 10.19 -3.26 -8.45
CA ALA A 302 11.17 -3.18 -9.55
C ALA A 302 11.88 -1.83 -9.56
N TYR A 303 11.12 -0.72 -9.46
CA TYR A 303 11.68 0.62 -9.42
C TYR A 303 12.56 0.86 -8.18
N ASN A 304 12.12 0.43 -7.00
CA ASN A 304 12.90 0.54 -5.77
C ASN A 304 14.20 -0.26 -5.84
N SER A 305 14.16 -1.46 -6.40
CA SER A 305 15.36 -2.28 -6.63
C SER A 305 16.35 -1.59 -7.55
N TYR A 306 15.85 -0.96 -8.61
CA TYR A 306 16.68 -0.16 -9.53
C TYR A 306 17.31 1.05 -8.83
N GLN A 307 16.55 1.80 -8.03
CA GLN A 307 17.06 2.93 -7.27
C GLN A 307 18.17 2.51 -6.26
N LEU A 308 17.95 1.41 -5.55
CA LEU A 308 18.94 0.88 -4.61
C LEU A 308 20.20 0.38 -5.32
N TYR A 309 20.07 -0.23 -6.49
CA TYR A 309 21.20 -0.61 -7.32
C TYR A 309 22.02 0.61 -7.76
N LEU A 310 21.35 1.67 -8.26
CA LEU A 310 22.04 2.90 -8.65
C LEU A 310 22.74 3.58 -7.46
N LYS A 311 22.13 3.60 -6.29
CA LYS A 311 22.73 4.14 -5.07
C LYS A 311 24.00 3.37 -4.72
N ARG A 312 23.91 2.03 -4.66
CA ARG A 312 25.07 1.17 -4.39
C ARG A 312 26.22 1.38 -5.38
N LYS A 313 25.90 1.53 -6.67
CA LYS A 313 26.92 1.78 -7.72
C LYS A 313 27.64 3.10 -7.49
N ARG A 314 26.92 4.17 -7.12
CA ARG A 314 27.52 5.48 -6.78
C ARG A 314 28.41 5.38 -5.55
N ASP A 315 27.90 4.76 -4.47
CA ASP A 315 28.68 4.62 -3.21
C ASP A 315 29.99 3.85 -3.42
N LEU A 316 30.00 2.83 -4.28
CA LEU A 316 31.21 2.09 -4.66
C LEU A 316 32.18 2.93 -5.50
N GLY A 317 31.68 3.74 -6.45
CA GLY A 317 32.48 4.66 -7.25
C GLY A 317 33.16 5.72 -6.39
N ASP A 318 32.40 6.34 -5.48
CA ASP A 318 32.94 7.34 -4.54
C ASP A 318 34.01 6.75 -3.60
N ALA A 319 33.81 5.49 -3.17
CA ALA A 319 34.77 4.79 -2.32
C ALA A 319 36.09 4.46 -3.06
N GLN A 320 36.02 4.18 -4.37
CA GLN A 320 37.22 3.95 -5.20
C GLN A 320 38.01 5.24 -5.46
N GLN A 321 37.33 6.39 -5.65
CA GLN A 321 37.97 7.69 -5.85
C GLN A 321 38.61 8.28 -4.58
N ARG A 322 38.23 7.79 -3.39
CA ARG A 322 38.77 8.21 -2.08
C ARG A 322 39.92 7.35 -1.57
N LYS A 323 40.31 6.31 -2.33
CA LYS A 323 41.54 5.56 -2.01
C LYS A 323 42.73 6.38 -2.55
N PRO A 324 43.72 6.73 -1.68
CA PRO A 324 44.88 7.51 -2.05
C PRO A 324 45.74 6.79 -3.08
#